data_5a0251ed986581bd8c245e4cd05c72e2
#
_entry.id   5a0251ed986581bd8c245e4cd05c72e2
#
_cell.length_a   1.000
_cell.length_b   1.000
_cell.length_c   1.000
_cell.angle_alpha   90.00
_cell.angle_beta   90.00
_cell.angle_gamma   90.00
#
_symmetry.space_group_name_H-M   'P 1'
#
loop_
_entity.id
_entity.type
_entity.pdbx_description
1 polymer ?
#
loop_
_entity_poly.entity_id
_entity_poly.type
_entity_poly.pdbx_seq_one_letter_code
_entity_poly.pdbx_strand_id
1 'polypeptide(L)'
;MHHRSFSAFILSGSIFFGLLLVSITTVCAGFVETFENGSNNGDWHLTTNPPTIEPDGGNPGAYLHATADAAVPTWYVPLNTEDTYFLGNYAAKQVGTLAFDVNIFSGVQVPDRAVTLDLNTTLGTGDFSKGVDAYYVGRDISKLPDGWHTYKFPVNAASPTIPAGWVVTKGNGKPGTDADWQALMQDVETLGVELGKPGFAYPFGIWDLGLDNCRITKRLARP
;
A
#
# COMPACT_ATOMS: atom_id res chain seq x y z
N MET A 1 -11.69 -87.63 19.26
CA MET A 1 -10.66 -86.59 19.49
C MET A 1 -10.62 -85.70 18.22
N HIS A 2 -11.25 -84.54 18.23
CA HIS A 2 -11.26 -83.60 17.09
C HIS A 2 -10.54 -82.35 17.48
N HIS A 3 -9.37 -82.09 16.88
CA HIS A 3 -8.65 -80.86 16.97
C HIS A 3 -9.25 -79.86 15.96
N ARG A 4 -9.75 -78.72 16.47
CA ARG A 4 -10.11 -77.52 15.63
C ARG A 4 -8.99 -76.51 15.68
N SER A 5 -8.35 -76.30 14.51
CA SER A 5 -7.41 -75.21 14.31
C SER A 5 -8.18 -73.88 14.15
N PHE A 6 -7.81 -72.87 14.93
CA PHE A 6 -8.27 -71.47 14.76
C PHE A 6 -7.20 -70.71 13.99
N SER A 7 -7.53 -70.26 12.78
CA SER A 7 -6.70 -69.32 12.02
C SER A 7 -7.05 -67.88 12.40
N ALA A 8 -6.10 -67.15 12.94
CA ALA A 8 -6.25 -65.72 13.20
C ALA A 8 -5.89 -64.92 11.94
N PHE A 9 -6.88 -64.13 11.46
CA PHE A 9 -6.66 -63.15 10.41
C PHE A 9 -6.17 -61.83 11.05
N ILE A 10 -4.92 -61.44 10.75
CA ILE A 10 -4.39 -60.13 11.11
C ILE A 10 -4.71 -59.18 9.98
N LEU A 11 -5.65 -58.23 10.22
CA LEU A 11 -5.93 -57.12 9.32
C LEU A 11 -4.90 -56.00 9.59
N SER A 12 -3.95 -55.82 8.68
CA SER A 12 -3.00 -54.73 8.71
C SER A 12 -3.65 -53.49 8.11
N GLY A 13 -4.14 -52.56 8.96
CA GLY A 13 -4.66 -51.29 8.56
C GLY A 13 -3.54 -50.26 8.46
N SER A 14 -3.12 -49.92 7.24
CA SER A 14 -2.20 -48.81 7.00
C SER A 14 -2.94 -47.48 7.12
N ILE A 15 -2.68 -46.74 8.20
CA ILE A 15 -3.15 -45.38 8.38
C ILE A 15 -2.22 -44.45 7.61
N PHE A 16 -2.70 -43.92 6.47
CA PHE A 16 -2.03 -42.85 5.74
C PHE A 16 -2.28 -41.53 6.49
N PHE A 17 -1.28 -41.07 7.24
CA PHE A 17 -1.25 -39.70 7.77
C PHE A 17 -0.88 -38.75 6.62
N GLY A 18 -1.88 -38.15 5.99
CA GLY A 18 -1.67 -37.06 5.03
C GLY A 18 -1.16 -35.81 5.78
N LEU A 19 0.13 -35.53 5.65
CA LEU A 19 0.73 -34.30 6.17
C LEU A 19 0.26 -33.12 5.32
N LEU A 20 -0.76 -32.37 5.82
CA LEU A 20 -1.22 -31.14 5.18
C LEU A 20 -0.15 -30.06 5.44
N LEU A 21 0.74 -29.83 4.46
CA LEU A 21 1.68 -28.72 4.47
C LEU A 21 0.92 -27.41 4.27
N VAL A 22 0.49 -26.79 5.37
CA VAL A 22 0.01 -25.43 5.36
C VAL A 22 1.22 -24.53 5.17
N SER A 23 1.42 -24.03 3.94
CA SER A 23 2.43 -23.01 3.66
C SER A 23 2.03 -21.71 4.38
N ILE A 24 2.55 -21.51 5.58
CA ILE A 24 2.46 -20.23 6.27
C ILE A 24 3.42 -19.29 5.54
N THR A 25 2.89 -18.43 4.68
CA THR A 25 3.64 -17.30 4.15
C THR A 25 3.85 -16.31 5.29
N THR A 26 5.00 -16.38 5.93
CA THR A 26 5.41 -15.38 6.92
C THR A 26 5.64 -14.09 6.15
N VAL A 27 4.69 -13.16 6.24
CA VAL A 27 4.89 -11.77 5.77
C VAL A 27 5.88 -11.16 6.76
N CYS A 28 7.13 -10.91 6.33
CA CYS A 28 8.04 -10.12 7.13
C CYS A 28 7.44 -8.73 7.26
N ALA A 29 7.11 -8.33 8.49
CA ALA A 29 6.73 -6.97 8.80
C ALA A 29 7.86 -6.04 8.32
N GLY A 30 7.52 -5.12 7.43
CA GLY A 30 8.40 -4.02 7.08
C GLY A 30 8.37 -2.97 8.21
N PHE A 31 7.79 -1.82 7.92
CA PHE A 31 7.59 -0.73 8.87
C PHE A 31 6.09 -0.42 8.99
N VAL A 32 5.67 0.02 10.18
CA VAL A 32 4.32 0.54 10.43
C VAL A 32 4.45 1.87 11.17
N GLU A 33 3.87 2.93 10.61
CA GLU A 33 3.68 4.21 11.28
C GLU A 33 2.28 4.24 11.88
N THR A 34 2.20 4.41 13.19
CA THR A 34 0.94 4.43 13.96
C THR A 34 0.69 5.75 14.68
N PHE A 35 1.66 6.67 14.62
CA PHE A 35 1.64 7.98 15.31
C PHE A 35 1.51 7.93 16.85
N GLU A 36 1.44 6.75 17.47
CA GLU A 36 1.27 6.54 18.91
C GLU A 36 2.38 7.15 19.77
N ASN A 37 3.57 7.34 19.19
CA ASN A 37 4.70 7.96 19.85
C ASN A 37 4.68 9.50 19.76
N GLY A 38 3.65 10.10 19.19
CA GLY A 38 3.53 11.54 18.94
C GLY A 38 4.48 12.05 17.87
N SER A 39 4.99 11.17 16.98
CA SER A 39 5.90 11.52 15.89
C SER A 39 5.34 11.09 14.54
N ASN A 40 5.64 11.89 13.53
CA ASN A 40 5.36 11.60 12.11
C ASN A 40 6.68 11.18 11.43
N ASN A 41 7.12 9.93 11.71
CA ASN A 41 8.41 9.43 11.24
C ASN A 41 8.42 9.15 9.72
N GLY A 42 7.26 9.04 9.11
CA GLY A 42 7.10 8.89 7.65
C GLY A 42 7.17 10.20 6.90
N ASP A 43 7.24 11.34 7.62
CA ASP A 43 7.18 12.69 7.05
C ASP A 43 5.94 12.90 6.15
N TRP A 44 4.78 12.45 6.65
CA TRP A 44 3.53 12.57 5.93
C TRP A 44 2.98 14.00 5.97
N HIS A 45 2.58 14.50 4.82
CA HIS A 45 1.95 15.79 4.61
C HIS A 45 0.57 15.61 3.98
N LEU A 46 -0.30 16.60 4.12
CA LEU A 46 -1.52 16.72 3.33
C LEU A 46 -1.44 17.98 2.44
N THR A 47 -1.99 17.89 1.24
CA THR A 47 -2.13 19.03 0.34
C THR A 47 -2.82 20.20 1.06
N THR A 48 -2.24 21.37 0.99
CA THR A 48 -2.71 22.66 1.51
C THR A 48 -2.50 22.96 2.99
N ASN A 49 -2.68 21.98 3.90
CA ASN A 49 -2.51 22.25 5.34
C ASN A 49 -1.57 21.26 6.00
N PRO A 50 -0.71 21.70 6.93
CA PRO A 50 0.12 20.79 7.70
C PRO A 50 -0.76 19.91 8.62
N PRO A 51 -0.46 18.62 8.74
CA PRO A 51 -1.19 17.74 9.63
C PRO A 51 -0.80 17.92 11.09
N THR A 52 -1.69 17.51 11.99
CA THR A 52 -1.48 17.39 13.45
C THR A 52 -1.65 15.94 13.86
N ILE A 53 -0.98 15.53 14.94
CA ILE A 53 -1.21 14.22 15.54
C ILE A 53 -2.27 14.36 16.60
N GLU A 54 -3.42 13.68 16.39
CA GLU A 54 -4.47 13.57 17.39
C GLU A 54 -4.20 12.32 18.24
N PRO A 55 -4.23 12.43 19.58
CA PRO A 55 -3.85 11.33 20.47
C PRO A 55 -4.89 10.21 20.53
N ASP A 56 -6.14 10.51 20.17
CA ASP A 56 -7.30 9.61 20.28
C ASP A 56 -8.16 9.68 19.02
N GLY A 57 -8.83 8.57 18.72
CA GLY A 57 -9.77 8.49 17.59
C GLY A 57 -9.20 7.85 16.33
N GLY A 58 -7.96 7.35 16.37
CA GLY A 58 -7.31 6.57 15.32
C GLY A 58 -7.84 5.13 15.19
N ASN A 59 -7.08 4.26 14.54
CA ASN A 59 -7.47 2.87 14.27
C ASN A 59 -6.44 1.83 14.79
N PRO A 60 -6.29 1.65 16.10
CA PRO A 60 -6.76 2.47 17.22
C PRO A 60 -5.77 3.58 17.60
N GLY A 61 -6.14 4.40 18.60
CA GLY A 61 -5.25 5.33 19.29
C GLY A 61 -4.99 6.61 18.54
N ALA A 62 -3.71 7.01 18.41
CA ALA A 62 -3.31 8.24 17.75
C ALA A 62 -3.38 8.13 16.21
N TYR A 63 -3.56 9.25 15.55
CA TYR A 63 -3.57 9.31 14.08
C TYR A 63 -3.12 10.69 13.59
N LEU A 64 -2.79 10.77 12.31
CA LEU A 64 -2.50 12.03 11.65
C LEU A 64 -3.79 12.63 11.10
N HIS A 65 -4.10 13.88 11.49
CA HIS A 65 -5.30 14.60 11.11
C HIS A 65 -4.96 15.86 10.33
N ALA A 66 -5.70 16.15 9.28
CA ALA A 66 -5.66 17.45 8.62
C ALA A 66 -6.92 17.74 7.80
N THR A 67 -7.14 19.02 7.53
CA THR A 67 -8.13 19.49 6.58
C THR A 67 -7.45 19.94 5.28
N ALA A 68 -8.13 19.79 4.15
CA ALA A 68 -7.64 20.28 2.85
C ALA A 68 -8.75 21.02 2.10
N ASP A 69 -8.40 22.10 1.40
CA ASP A 69 -9.25 22.72 0.38
C ASP A 69 -8.66 22.34 -0.99
N ALA A 70 -9.17 21.27 -1.55
CA ALA A 70 -8.59 20.66 -2.75
C ALA A 70 -9.62 19.92 -3.60
N ALA A 71 -9.38 19.84 -4.90
CA ALA A 71 -10.12 18.96 -5.81
C ALA A 71 -9.77 17.48 -5.57
N VAL A 72 -8.47 17.20 -5.35
CA VAL A 72 -7.92 15.88 -5.02
C VAL A 72 -7.00 16.04 -3.82
N PRO A 73 -7.52 15.88 -2.59
CA PRO A 73 -6.64 15.88 -1.42
C PRO A 73 -5.73 14.67 -1.46
N THR A 74 -4.46 14.90 -1.16
CA THR A 74 -3.41 13.88 -1.25
C THR A 74 -2.58 13.89 0.02
N TRP A 75 -2.54 12.75 0.72
CA TRP A 75 -1.51 12.45 1.69
C TRP A 75 -0.24 12.08 0.94
N TYR A 76 0.90 12.69 1.27
CA TYR A 76 2.13 12.42 0.53
C TYR A 76 3.37 12.50 1.42
N VAL A 77 4.41 11.78 0.98
CA VAL A 77 5.77 11.89 1.49
C VAL A 77 6.57 12.63 0.41
N PRO A 78 7.11 13.83 0.75
CA PRO A 78 7.72 14.72 -0.25
C PRO A 78 9.08 14.23 -0.73
N LEU A 79 9.49 14.75 -1.89
CA LEU A 79 10.85 14.61 -2.43
C LEU A 79 11.89 15.12 -1.42
N ASN A 80 13.03 14.43 -1.36
CA ASN A 80 14.16 14.74 -0.48
C ASN A 80 13.90 14.57 1.02
N THR A 81 12.87 13.84 1.41
CA THR A 81 12.73 13.41 2.79
C THR A 81 13.80 12.36 3.10
N GLU A 82 14.76 12.74 3.95
CA GLU A 82 15.82 11.84 4.40
C GLU A 82 15.26 10.85 5.44
N ASP A 83 15.84 9.64 5.45
CA ASP A 83 15.58 8.60 6.45
C ASP A 83 14.12 8.12 6.60
N THR A 84 13.27 8.33 5.60
CA THR A 84 11.92 7.76 5.63
C THR A 84 11.89 6.29 5.22
N TYR A 85 11.08 5.49 5.92
CA TYR A 85 10.86 4.09 5.56
C TYR A 85 10.06 3.93 4.26
N PHE A 86 9.31 4.96 3.87
CA PHE A 86 8.35 4.93 2.77
C PHE A 86 8.94 5.28 1.41
N LEU A 87 10.17 5.79 1.34
CA LEU A 87 10.85 6.15 0.07
C LEU A 87 12.09 5.29 -0.18
N GLY A 88 12.73 5.48 -1.35
CA GLY A 88 14.00 4.88 -1.74
C GLY A 88 13.86 3.55 -2.48
N ASN A 89 14.86 2.67 -2.36
CA ASN A 89 14.96 1.46 -3.17
C ASN A 89 13.99 0.35 -2.71
N TYR A 90 12.81 0.31 -3.32
CA TYR A 90 11.78 -0.67 -3.05
C TYR A 90 12.16 -2.08 -3.52
N ALA A 91 12.93 -2.19 -4.61
CA ALA A 91 13.39 -3.48 -5.11
C ALA A 91 14.35 -4.13 -4.11
N ALA A 92 15.33 -3.39 -3.57
CA ALA A 92 16.26 -3.86 -2.54
C ALA A 92 15.54 -4.16 -1.21
N LYS A 93 14.55 -3.34 -0.84
CA LYS A 93 13.71 -3.55 0.34
C LYS A 93 12.72 -4.71 0.15
N GLN A 94 12.57 -5.25 -1.07
CA GLN A 94 11.60 -6.28 -1.44
C GLN A 94 10.16 -5.90 -1.09
N VAL A 95 9.78 -4.66 -1.37
CA VAL A 95 8.43 -4.17 -1.04
C VAL A 95 7.39 -4.98 -1.80
N GLY A 96 6.48 -5.59 -1.03
CA GLY A 96 5.37 -6.40 -1.55
C GLY A 96 4.05 -5.63 -1.58
N THR A 97 3.77 -4.87 -0.52
CA THR A 97 2.50 -4.15 -0.35
C THR A 97 2.72 -2.86 0.43
N LEU A 98 2.00 -1.82 0.04
CA LEU A 98 1.71 -0.64 0.84
C LEU A 98 0.27 -0.69 1.33
N ALA A 99 0.03 -0.26 2.56
CA ALA A 99 -1.31 -0.18 3.12
C ALA A 99 -1.44 1.04 4.04
N PHE A 100 -2.62 1.64 4.03
CA PHE A 100 -2.95 2.84 4.78
C PHE A 100 -4.36 2.72 5.34
N ASP A 101 -4.55 3.13 6.58
CA ASP A 101 -5.87 3.31 7.14
C ASP A 101 -6.25 4.78 6.97
N VAL A 102 -7.34 5.04 6.26
CA VAL A 102 -7.82 6.39 5.95
C VAL A 102 -9.24 6.54 6.49
N ASN A 103 -9.52 7.65 7.16
CA ASN A 103 -10.86 8.09 7.52
C ASN A 103 -11.17 9.39 6.78
N ILE A 104 -12.36 9.45 6.19
CA ILE A 104 -12.90 10.65 5.58
C ILE A 104 -14.02 11.13 6.47
N PHE A 105 -13.69 12.02 7.43
CA PHE A 105 -14.67 12.56 8.37
C PHE A 105 -15.69 13.44 7.65
N SER A 106 -15.25 14.22 6.67
CA SER A 106 -16.11 14.96 5.75
C SER A 106 -15.39 15.26 4.43
N GLY A 107 -16.17 15.53 3.37
CA GLY A 107 -15.62 15.85 2.05
C GLY A 107 -16.69 15.96 0.97
N VAL A 108 -16.26 16.08 -0.28
CA VAL A 108 -17.14 16.24 -1.43
C VAL A 108 -17.44 14.90 -2.07
N GLN A 109 -18.70 14.47 -1.99
CA GLN A 109 -19.18 13.29 -2.70
C GLN A 109 -19.32 13.57 -4.20
N VAL A 110 -18.62 12.81 -5.02
CA VAL A 110 -18.75 12.83 -6.49
C VAL A 110 -18.60 11.42 -7.05
N PRO A 111 -19.21 11.13 -8.20
CA PRO A 111 -19.01 9.86 -8.90
C PRO A 111 -17.52 9.63 -9.26
N ASP A 112 -17.18 8.37 -9.45
CA ASP A 112 -15.88 7.94 -9.98
C ASP A 112 -14.65 8.34 -9.16
N ARG A 113 -14.82 8.61 -7.86
CA ARG A 113 -13.72 8.89 -6.94
C ARG A 113 -13.18 7.58 -6.32
N ALA A 114 -11.88 7.45 -6.23
CA ALA A 114 -11.23 6.29 -5.60
C ALA A 114 -10.02 6.76 -4.78
N VAL A 115 -9.54 5.90 -3.88
CA VAL A 115 -8.21 6.08 -3.29
C VAL A 115 -7.19 5.51 -4.27
N THR A 116 -6.25 6.34 -4.70
CA THR A 116 -5.19 5.99 -5.65
C THR A 116 -3.83 6.08 -4.95
N LEU A 117 -2.98 5.10 -5.15
CA LEU A 117 -1.57 5.18 -4.76
C LEU A 117 -0.78 5.70 -5.96
N ASP A 118 0.06 6.70 -5.71
CA ASP A 118 0.97 7.31 -6.67
C ASP A 118 2.41 7.19 -6.19
N LEU A 119 3.32 6.79 -7.07
CA LEU A 119 4.75 6.64 -6.83
C LEU A 119 5.52 7.33 -7.93
N ASN A 120 6.50 8.18 -7.56
CA ASN A 120 7.27 8.93 -8.53
C ASN A 120 8.78 8.83 -8.29
N THR A 121 9.53 8.97 -9.38
CA THR A 121 10.97 9.22 -9.36
C THR A 121 11.35 10.24 -10.43
N THR A 122 12.29 11.11 -10.11
CA THR A 122 12.94 12.01 -11.08
C THR A 122 14.11 11.34 -11.81
N LEU A 123 14.41 10.08 -11.48
CA LEU A 123 15.62 9.35 -11.90
C LEU A 123 16.91 10.09 -11.50
N GLY A 124 16.91 10.72 -10.32
CA GLY A 124 18.02 11.50 -9.80
C GLY A 124 18.29 12.84 -10.51
N THR A 125 17.39 13.28 -11.39
CA THR A 125 17.54 14.56 -12.11
C THR A 125 16.96 15.76 -11.37
N GLY A 126 16.10 15.52 -10.36
CA GLY A 126 15.30 16.54 -9.69
C GLY A 126 14.20 17.15 -10.57
N ASP A 127 13.95 16.58 -11.76
CA ASP A 127 13.01 17.08 -12.77
C ASP A 127 11.99 15.99 -13.12
N PHE A 128 10.78 16.09 -12.58
CA PHE A 128 9.70 15.13 -12.83
C PHE A 128 9.32 15.00 -14.31
N SER A 129 9.56 16.02 -15.14
CA SER A 129 9.31 15.92 -16.57
C SER A 129 10.20 14.89 -17.29
N LYS A 130 11.29 14.47 -16.65
CA LYS A 130 12.23 13.44 -17.11
C LYS A 130 12.08 12.13 -16.36
N GLY A 131 11.24 12.12 -15.35
CA GLY A 131 11.06 11.01 -14.44
C GLY A 131 10.08 9.95 -14.93
N VAL A 132 9.70 9.11 -13.98
CA VAL A 132 8.69 8.06 -14.11
C VAL A 132 7.67 8.24 -13.01
N ASP A 133 6.41 8.07 -13.39
CA ASP A 133 5.26 8.10 -12.53
C ASP A 133 4.51 6.77 -12.66
N ALA A 134 4.05 6.21 -11.56
CA ALA A 134 3.23 5.00 -11.55
C ALA A 134 2.09 5.13 -10.56
N TYR A 135 0.88 4.82 -11.00
CA TYR A 135 -0.28 4.85 -10.13
C TYR A 135 -1.08 3.54 -10.15
N TYR A 136 -1.72 3.27 -9.03
CA TYR A 136 -2.66 2.16 -8.86
C TYR A 136 -3.98 2.68 -8.33
N VAL A 137 -5.05 2.54 -9.12
CA VAL A 137 -6.39 2.94 -8.71
C VAL A 137 -6.95 1.85 -7.79
N GLY A 138 -7.15 2.21 -6.54
CA GLY A 138 -7.65 1.31 -5.51
C GLY A 138 -9.18 1.31 -5.39
N ARG A 139 -9.67 1.25 -4.15
CA ARG A 139 -11.10 1.15 -3.86
C ARG A 139 -11.85 2.42 -4.22
N ASP A 140 -13.04 2.25 -4.80
CA ASP A 140 -14.01 3.32 -5.04
C ASP A 140 -14.52 3.93 -3.72
N ILE A 141 -14.57 5.27 -3.65
CA ILE A 141 -15.06 6.07 -2.53
C ILE A 141 -16.07 7.14 -3.01
N SER A 142 -16.72 6.92 -4.14
CA SER A 142 -17.74 7.84 -4.68
C SER A 142 -18.90 8.12 -3.70
N LYS A 143 -19.13 7.20 -2.76
CA LYS A 143 -19.86 7.45 -1.52
C LYS A 143 -18.84 7.51 -0.40
N LEU A 144 -18.79 8.63 0.34
CA LEU A 144 -17.87 8.76 1.46
C LEU A 144 -18.13 7.62 2.46
N PRO A 145 -17.11 6.79 2.73
CA PRO A 145 -17.26 5.70 3.69
C PRO A 145 -17.33 6.24 5.11
N ASP A 146 -18.09 5.56 5.97
CA ASP A 146 -18.10 5.85 7.40
C ASP A 146 -16.91 5.18 8.09
N GLY A 147 -16.18 5.93 8.90
CA GLY A 147 -15.10 5.45 9.75
C GLY A 147 -13.80 5.09 9.01
N TRP A 148 -12.94 4.39 9.73
CA TRP A 148 -11.64 3.97 9.24
C TRP A 148 -11.72 2.81 8.25
N HIS A 149 -11.00 2.94 7.12
CA HIS A 149 -10.88 1.89 6.10
C HIS A 149 -9.44 1.63 5.73
N THR A 150 -9.05 0.36 5.66
CA THR A 150 -7.73 -0.04 5.17
C THR A 150 -7.73 -0.12 3.64
N TYR A 151 -6.83 0.62 3.01
CA TYR A 151 -6.51 0.57 1.58
C TYR A 151 -5.19 -0.16 1.38
N LYS A 152 -5.19 -1.19 0.52
CA LYS A 152 -4.01 -2.03 0.25
C LYS A 152 -3.66 -2.00 -1.22
N PHE A 153 -2.37 -1.81 -1.49
CA PHE A 153 -1.82 -1.67 -2.83
C PHE A 153 -0.70 -2.70 -3.05
N PRO A 154 -0.89 -3.68 -3.95
CA PRO A 154 0.15 -4.67 -4.24
C PRO A 154 1.24 -4.01 -5.11
N VAL A 155 2.40 -3.71 -4.53
CA VAL A 155 3.51 -3.08 -5.25
C VAL A 155 4.29 -4.12 -6.05
N ASN A 156 4.68 -5.24 -5.40
CA ASN A 156 5.51 -6.29 -6.03
C ASN A 156 6.79 -5.73 -6.69
N ALA A 157 7.56 -4.94 -5.93
CA ALA A 157 8.70 -4.17 -6.43
C ALA A 157 9.80 -4.99 -7.15
N ALA A 158 9.91 -6.29 -6.87
CA ALA A 158 10.84 -7.19 -7.54
C ALA A 158 10.30 -7.76 -8.87
N SER A 159 9.12 -7.34 -9.32
CA SER A 159 8.58 -7.80 -10.61
C SER A 159 9.42 -7.29 -11.78
N PRO A 160 9.81 -8.16 -12.74
CA PRO A 160 10.50 -7.72 -13.95
C PRO A 160 9.60 -6.99 -14.94
N THR A 161 8.28 -7.05 -14.74
CA THR A 161 7.27 -6.40 -15.58
C THR A 161 6.33 -5.56 -14.73
N ILE A 162 5.65 -4.61 -15.35
CA ILE A 162 4.62 -3.81 -14.68
C ILE A 162 3.56 -4.76 -14.10
N PRO A 163 3.34 -4.76 -12.77
CA PRO A 163 2.33 -5.63 -12.16
C PRO A 163 0.91 -5.24 -12.58
N ALA A 164 0.01 -6.22 -12.61
CA ALA A 164 -1.39 -5.98 -12.96
C ALA A 164 -2.03 -4.91 -12.06
N GLY A 165 -2.76 -3.98 -12.69
CA GLY A 165 -3.44 -2.87 -12.03
C GLY A 165 -2.61 -1.59 -11.94
N TRP A 166 -1.30 -1.65 -12.17
CA TRP A 166 -0.45 -0.47 -12.26
C TRP A 166 -0.48 0.14 -13.66
N VAL A 167 -0.48 1.46 -13.71
CA VAL A 167 -0.25 2.26 -14.92
C VAL A 167 1.05 3.01 -14.71
N VAL A 168 1.97 2.90 -15.66
CA VAL A 168 3.27 3.60 -15.62
C VAL A 168 3.31 4.62 -16.75
N THR A 169 3.71 5.83 -16.44
CA THR A 169 3.90 6.93 -17.40
C THR A 169 5.27 7.56 -17.23
N LYS A 170 5.77 8.14 -18.30
CA LYS A 170 6.96 9.00 -18.26
C LYS A 170 6.55 10.44 -17.95
N GLY A 171 7.42 11.23 -17.38
CA GLY A 171 7.16 12.63 -17.06
C GLY A 171 6.72 13.49 -18.27
N ASN A 172 6.93 13.02 -19.49
CA ASN A 172 6.40 13.64 -20.71
C ASN A 172 4.99 13.14 -21.13
N GLY A 173 4.32 12.38 -20.26
CA GLY A 173 2.98 11.83 -20.47
C GLY A 173 2.88 10.61 -21.38
N LYS A 174 4.01 10.07 -21.88
CA LYS A 174 4.00 8.85 -22.69
C LYS A 174 3.85 7.61 -21.81
N PRO A 175 3.26 6.52 -22.33
CA PRO A 175 3.23 5.24 -21.63
C PRO A 175 4.64 4.80 -21.23
N GLY A 176 4.79 4.35 -19.99
CA GLY A 176 6.00 3.73 -19.47
C GLY A 176 6.13 2.27 -19.91
N THR A 177 7.32 1.73 -19.68
CA THR A 177 7.72 0.37 -20.03
C THR A 177 8.06 -0.43 -18.76
N ASP A 178 8.27 -1.74 -18.89
CA ASP A 178 8.78 -2.59 -17.82
C ASP A 178 10.12 -2.08 -17.25
N ALA A 179 10.99 -1.52 -18.10
CA ALA A 179 12.26 -0.92 -17.67
C ALA A 179 12.04 0.35 -16.85
N ASP A 180 11.03 1.17 -17.19
CA ASP A 180 10.66 2.36 -16.40
C ASP A 180 10.10 1.95 -15.02
N TRP A 181 9.29 0.90 -14.95
CA TRP A 181 8.86 0.31 -13.67
C TRP A 181 10.04 -0.12 -12.80
N GLN A 182 10.99 -0.86 -13.38
CA GLN A 182 12.18 -1.32 -12.65
C GLN A 182 13.03 -0.16 -12.16
N ALA A 183 13.18 0.90 -12.96
CA ALA A 183 13.91 2.11 -12.59
C ALA A 183 13.21 2.84 -11.42
N LEU A 184 11.89 3.02 -11.49
CA LEU A 184 11.09 3.59 -10.40
C LEU A 184 11.25 2.77 -9.10
N MET A 185 11.19 1.43 -9.17
CA MET A 185 11.32 0.57 -7.99
C MET A 185 12.72 0.60 -7.36
N GLN A 186 13.74 1.05 -8.06
CA GLN A 186 15.09 1.26 -7.51
C GLN A 186 15.22 2.57 -6.75
N ASP A 187 14.35 3.55 -7.01
CA ASP A 187 14.45 4.88 -6.44
C ASP A 187 13.07 5.58 -6.40
N VAL A 188 12.22 5.18 -5.45
CA VAL A 188 10.96 5.88 -5.20
C VAL A 188 11.25 7.15 -4.42
N GLU A 189 11.09 8.30 -5.05
CA GLU A 189 11.43 9.61 -4.47
C GLU A 189 10.24 10.32 -3.85
N THR A 190 9.01 10.02 -4.30
CA THR A 190 7.78 10.50 -3.66
C THR A 190 6.72 9.40 -3.62
N LEU A 191 5.82 9.51 -2.66
CA LEU A 191 4.66 8.65 -2.50
C LEU A 191 3.45 9.50 -2.21
N GLY A 192 2.34 9.25 -2.93
CA GLY A 192 1.06 9.91 -2.72
C GLY A 192 -0.09 8.92 -2.51
N VAL A 193 -0.98 9.23 -1.57
CA VAL A 193 -2.28 8.57 -1.38
C VAL A 193 -3.36 9.58 -1.72
N GLU A 194 -3.84 9.51 -2.94
CA GLU A 194 -4.76 10.50 -3.52
C GLU A 194 -6.22 10.06 -3.35
N LEU A 195 -7.09 11.00 -2.99
CA LEU A 195 -8.54 10.79 -2.99
C LEU A 195 -9.12 11.22 -4.33
N GLY A 196 -8.72 10.54 -5.39
CA GLY A 196 -9.13 10.79 -6.78
C GLY A 196 -8.61 9.72 -7.73
N LYS A 197 -9.08 9.75 -8.97
CA LYS A 197 -8.54 8.94 -10.06
C LYS A 197 -7.78 9.85 -11.03
N PRO A 198 -6.60 9.48 -11.51
CA PRO A 198 -5.89 10.21 -12.53
C PRO A 198 -6.75 10.45 -13.79
N GLY A 199 -6.66 11.67 -14.35
CA GLY A 199 -7.40 12.05 -15.56
C GLY A 199 -8.84 12.49 -15.35
N PHE A 200 -9.35 12.49 -14.11
CA PHE A 200 -10.67 13.03 -13.77
C PHE A 200 -10.56 14.46 -13.22
N ALA A 201 -11.47 15.32 -13.63
CA ALA A 201 -11.63 16.64 -13.03
C ALA A 201 -12.66 16.58 -11.89
N TYR A 202 -12.25 16.99 -10.69
CA TYR A 202 -13.10 17.02 -9.52
C TYR A 202 -13.36 18.49 -9.07
N PRO A 203 -14.53 18.77 -8.48
CA PRO A 203 -14.75 20.07 -7.87
C PRO A 203 -13.85 20.23 -6.63
N PHE A 204 -13.41 21.47 -6.38
CA PHE A 204 -12.80 21.85 -5.12
C PHE A 204 -13.78 21.71 -3.96
N GLY A 205 -13.28 21.41 -2.81
CA GLY A 205 -14.05 21.36 -1.58
C GLY A 205 -13.20 21.16 -0.35
N ILE A 206 -13.81 21.38 0.80
CA ILE A 206 -13.17 21.22 2.10
C ILE A 206 -13.28 19.76 2.48
N TRP A 207 -12.15 19.19 2.87
CA TRP A 207 -11.99 17.82 3.34
C TRP A 207 -11.51 17.83 4.78
N ASP A 208 -11.98 16.85 5.54
CA ASP A 208 -11.54 16.55 6.89
C ASP A 208 -11.11 15.08 6.90
N LEU A 209 -9.82 14.81 7.12
CA LEU A 209 -9.18 13.54 6.82
C LEU A 209 -8.30 13.04 7.96
N GLY A 210 -8.34 11.73 8.19
CA GLY A 210 -7.40 11.02 9.05
C GLY A 210 -6.55 10.02 8.26
N LEU A 211 -5.28 9.87 8.67
CA LEU A 211 -4.35 8.87 8.18
C LEU A 211 -3.75 8.11 9.36
N ASP A 212 -3.74 6.79 9.30
CA ASP A 212 -3.19 5.94 10.36
C ASP A 212 -2.62 4.65 9.78
N ASN A 213 -1.87 3.92 10.61
CA ASN A 213 -1.36 2.60 10.28
C ASN A 213 -0.73 2.53 8.88
N CYS A 214 0.11 3.51 8.52
CA CYS A 214 0.85 3.49 7.26
C CYS A 214 1.85 2.34 7.28
N ARG A 215 1.70 1.38 6.36
CA ARG A 215 2.45 0.12 6.39
C ARG A 215 3.18 -0.12 5.08
N ILE A 216 4.45 -0.48 5.21
CA ILE A 216 5.24 -1.04 4.13
C ILE A 216 5.61 -2.48 4.50
N THR A 217 5.20 -3.46 3.69
CA THR A 217 5.46 -4.88 3.96
C THR A 217 6.40 -5.46 2.93
N LYS A 218 7.28 -6.35 3.39
CA LYS A 218 8.21 -7.08 2.52
C LYS A 218 7.57 -8.36 2.02
N ARG A 219 7.88 -8.72 0.78
CA ARG A 219 7.56 -10.03 0.24
C ARG A 219 8.76 -10.95 0.49
N LEU A 220 8.55 -12.07 1.16
CA LEU A 220 9.57 -13.12 1.22
C LEU A 220 9.75 -13.70 -0.18
N ALA A 221 11.01 -13.82 -0.62
CA ALA A 221 11.32 -14.63 -1.79
C ALA A 221 10.78 -16.05 -1.53
N ARG A 222 9.99 -16.60 -2.44
CA ARG A 222 9.68 -18.02 -2.39
C ARG A 222 10.98 -18.78 -2.66
N PRO A 223 11.33 -19.77 -1.84
CA PRO A 223 12.47 -20.63 -2.11
C PRO A 223 12.31 -21.41 -3.42
#